data_e3a64f69fa2cd75b904027aeb7887c28
#
_entry.id   e3a64f69fa2cd75b904027aeb7887c28
#
_cell.length_a   1.000
_cell.length_b   1.000
_cell.length_c   1.000
_cell.angle_alpha   90.00
_cell.angle_beta   90.00
_cell.angle_gamma   90.00
#
_symmetry.space_group_name_H-M   'P 1'
#
loop_
_entity.id
_entity.type
_entity.pdbx_description
1 polymer ?
#
loop_
_entity_poly.entity_id
_entity_poly.type
_entity_poly.pdbx_seq_one_letter_code
_entity_poly.pdbx_strand_id
1 'polypeptide(L)'
;MNNNFPVFIISLKNDVERRENISRLLANVNIGYEFFDAIDYRSELFQDKKRNVPINSGKVYGEMTEPEMACTLSHLSVYQKILDNNFKWALILEDDVSFDSRLAAVVHTLSQSTDILKNGCSYVLGGQQGTSDHQLFGLSLLNVSKIGPVNFRKATYKKHKVTRTCCYIVDRQYCQRALLLLSTHGFYLIDDRKILLDNGVMNDIYFCDIVSHPLVNSLNSHLENSRINKKNQTKVKKRNYLISKLLLWRYKFRVLLGCFI
;
A
#
# COMPACT_ATOMS: atom_id res chain seq x y z
N MET A 1 1.31 20.29 23.48
CA MET A 1 0.55 19.57 22.44
C MET A 1 1.35 18.33 22.12
N ASN A 2 0.83 17.13 22.39
CA ASN A 2 1.51 15.89 22.01
C ASN A 2 1.46 15.78 20.49
N ASN A 3 2.55 16.17 19.82
CA ASN A 3 2.72 16.00 18.38
C ASN A 3 3.00 14.52 18.07
N ASN A 4 2.02 13.65 18.31
CA ASN A 4 2.15 12.28 17.87
C ASN A 4 1.84 12.21 16.39
N PHE A 5 2.80 11.66 15.61
CA PHE A 5 2.57 11.37 14.20
C PHE A 5 1.42 10.34 14.07
N PRO A 6 0.36 10.62 13.29
CA PRO A 6 -0.81 9.74 13.24
C PRO A 6 -0.47 8.38 12.66
N VAL A 7 -0.86 7.32 13.35
CA VAL A 7 -0.68 5.93 12.93
C VAL A 7 -2.04 5.23 12.97
N PHE A 8 -2.50 4.77 11.81
CA PHE A 8 -3.77 4.04 11.66
C PHE A 8 -3.52 2.59 11.30
N ILE A 9 -4.26 1.69 11.95
CA ILE A 9 -4.24 0.26 11.64
C ILE A 9 -5.59 -0.14 11.08
N ILE A 10 -5.61 -0.56 9.82
CA ILE A 10 -6.80 -1.07 9.17
C ILE A 10 -6.96 -2.54 9.56
N SER A 11 -8.05 -2.87 10.23
CA SER A 11 -8.33 -4.22 10.71
C SER A 11 -9.83 -4.47 10.78
N LEU A 12 -10.28 -5.66 10.42
CA LEU A 12 -11.67 -6.06 10.66
C LEU A 12 -11.94 -6.09 12.17
N LYS A 13 -13.08 -5.54 12.60
CA LYS A 13 -13.42 -5.45 14.02
C LYS A 13 -13.43 -6.81 14.71
N ASN A 14 -13.82 -7.85 13.98
CA ASN A 14 -13.96 -9.21 14.51
C ASN A 14 -12.66 -10.03 14.42
N ASP A 15 -11.58 -9.53 13.82
CA ASP A 15 -10.28 -10.20 13.76
C ASP A 15 -9.48 -9.96 15.05
N VAL A 16 -10.01 -10.44 16.17
CA VAL A 16 -9.46 -10.20 17.52
C VAL A 16 -8.01 -10.66 17.62
N GLU A 17 -7.68 -11.83 17.12
CA GLU A 17 -6.33 -12.39 17.16
C GLU A 17 -5.31 -11.50 16.43
N ARG A 18 -5.65 -11.02 15.22
CA ARG A 18 -4.79 -10.09 14.47
C ARG A 18 -4.62 -8.77 15.20
N ARG A 19 -5.72 -8.21 15.75
CA ARG A 19 -5.66 -6.98 16.55
C ARG A 19 -4.78 -7.13 17.77
N GLU A 20 -4.88 -8.23 18.49
CA GLU A 20 -4.03 -8.51 19.65
C GLU A 20 -2.57 -8.66 19.26
N ASN A 21 -2.28 -9.37 18.17
CA ASN A 21 -0.91 -9.56 17.68
C ASN A 21 -0.25 -8.24 17.29
N ILE A 22 -0.91 -7.42 16.47
CA ILE A 22 -0.34 -6.14 16.03
C ILE A 22 -0.24 -5.15 17.21
N SER A 23 -1.21 -5.16 18.14
CA SER A 23 -1.16 -4.36 19.37
C SER A 23 0.07 -4.68 20.21
N ARG A 24 0.38 -5.97 20.40
CA ARG A 24 1.54 -6.42 21.13
C ARG A 24 2.85 -5.98 20.46
N LEU A 25 2.93 -6.11 19.12
CA LEU A 25 4.09 -5.66 18.36
C LEU A 25 4.32 -4.15 18.50
N LEU A 26 3.29 -3.34 18.41
CA LEU A 26 3.37 -1.88 18.53
C LEU A 26 3.69 -1.44 19.97
N ALA A 27 3.12 -2.11 20.97
CA ALA A 27 3.43 -1.85 22.37
C ALA A 27 4.91 -2.12 22.68
N ASN A 28 5.49 -3.20 22.14
CA ASN A 28 6.90 -3.56 22.34
C ASN A 28 7.88 -2.50 21.80
N VAL A 29 7.44 -1.68 20.84
CA VAL A 29 8.24 -0.60 20.24
C VAL A 29 7.73 0.80 20.62
N ASN A 30 6.76 0.88 21.54
CA ASN A 30 6.18 2.12 22.06
C ASN A 30 5.63 3.07 20.98
N ILE A 31 4.92 2.53 20.00
CA ILE A 31 4.20 3.30 18.97
C ILE A 31 2.74 3.45 19.39
N GLY A 32 2.27 4.71 19.54
CA GLY A 32 0.86 5.03 19.68
C GLY A 32 0.14 4.88 18.34
N TYR A 33 -1.05 4.31 18.34
CA TYR A 33 -1.82 4.04 17.14
C TYR A 33 -3.32 4.12 17.40
N GLU A 34 -4.10 4.14 16.34
CA GLU A 34 -5.55 4.03 16.35
C GLU A 34 -6.00 2.93 15.39
N PHE A 35 -6.87 2.01 15.86
CA PHE A 35 -7.56 1.09 14.97
C PHE A 35 -8.60 1.81 14.14
N PHE A 36 -8.60 1.49 12.86
CA PHE A 36 -9.68 1.82 11.93
C PHE A 36 -10.41 0.54 11.55
N ASP A 37 -11.71 0.48 11.89
CA ASP A 37 -12.54 -0.69 11.58
C ASP A 37 -12.69 -0.84 10.06
N ALA A 38 -12.05 -1.85 9.49
CA ALA A 38 -12.12 -2.16 8.07
C ALA A 38 -13.56 -2.50 7.66
N ILE A 39 -13.92 -2.14 6.45
CA ILE A 39 -15.23 -2.43 5.89
C ILE A 39 -15.28 -3.91 5.47
N ASP A 40 -16.15 -4.68 6.11
CA ASP A 40 -16.43 -6.06 5.72
C ASP A 40 -17.31 -6.06 4.47
N TYR A 41 -16.89 -6.75 3.40
CA TYR A 41 -17.67 -6.85 2.14
C TYR A 41 -19.05 -7.51 2.33
N ARG A 42 -19.25 -8.26 3.44
CA ARG A 42 -20.53 -8.90 3.80
C ARG A 42 -21.48 -7.97 4.54
N SER A 43 -21.05 -6.80 4.94
CA SER A 43 -21.82 -5.85 5.75
C SER A 43 -22.78 -5.00 4.90
N GLU A 44 -23.86 -4.55 5.53
CA GLU A 44 -24.76 -3.56 4.93
C GLU A 44 -24.03 -2.25 4.61
N LEU A 45 -23.13 -1.82 5.48
CA LEU A 45 -22.28 -0.64 5.26
C LEU A 45 -21.50 -0.70 3.95
N PHE A 46 -20.98 -1.89 3.60
CA PHE A 46 -20.30 -2.08 2.32
C PHE A 46 -21.27 -1.90 1.15
N GLN A 47 -22.46 -2.49 1.21
CA GLN A 47 -23.45 -2.40 0.14
C GLN A 47 -23.91 -0.95 -0.07
N ASP A 48 -24.08 -0.20 1.01
CA ASP A 48 -24.44 1.23 0.96
C ASP A 48 -23.34 2.06 0.32
N LYS A 49 -22.09 1.89 0.78
CA LYS A 49 -20.95 2.62 0.20
C LYS A 49 -20.73 2.25 -1.27
N LYS A 50 -20.85 0.97 -1.63
CA LYS A 50 -20.70 0.48 -3.01
C LYS A 50 -21.71 1.11 -3.97
N ARG A 51 -22.97 1.26 -3.55
CA ARG A 51 -24.03 1.90 -4.35
C ARG A 51 -23.72 3.37 -4.70
N ASN A 52 -23.00 4.05 -3.82
CA ASN A 52 -22.65 5.45 -3.99
C ASN A 52 -21.40 5.69 -4.84
N VAL A 53 -20.68 4.63 -5.24
CA VAL A 53 -19.52 4.75 -6.12
C VAL A 53 -19.99 4.72 -7.58
N PRO A 54 -19.54 5.65 -8.44
CA PRO A 54 -19.88 5.64 -9.86
C PRO A 54 -19.56 4.29 -10.51
N ILE A 55 -20.46 3.84 -11.36
CA ILE A 55 -20.20 2.64 -12.17
C ILE A 55 -19.11 2.99 -13.18
N ASN A 56 -18.00 2.30 -13.06
CA ASN A 56 -16.91 2.47 -14.02
C ASN A 56 -17.38 2.06 -15.42
N SER A 57 -17.20 2.95 -16.40
CA SER A 57 -17.54 2.68 -17.81
C SER A 57 -16.63 1.63 -18.49
N GLY A 58 -15.97 0.82 -17.71
CA GLY A 58 -15.56 -0.55 -18.09
C GLY A 58 -14.22 -0.70 -18.77
N LYS A 59 -13.39 0.33 -18.98
CA LYS A 59 -12.16 0.12 -19.77
C LYS A 59 -10.84 0.25 -19.00
N VAL A 60 -10.82 0.84 -17.82
CA VAL A 60 -9.52 1.17 -17.15
C VAL A 60 -9.15 0.20 -16.03
N TYR A 61 -10.10 -0.34 -15.30
CA TYR A 61 -9.80 -0.98 -14.00
C TYR A 61 -10.27 -2.43 -13.85
N GLY A 62 -10.60 -3.14 -14.90
CA GLY A 62 -11.01 -4.55 -14.83
C GLY A 62 -12.13 -4.84 -13.78
N GLU A 63 -12.66 -6.04 -13.76
CA GLU A 63 -13.61 -6.43 -12.73
C GLU A 63 -12.90 -6.66 -11.39
N MET A 64 -13.29 -5.90 -10.36
CA MET A 64 -12.87 -6.12 -8.98
C MET A 64 -13.81 -7.08 -8.25
N THR A 65 -13.26 -7.85 -7.33
CA THR A 65 -14.06 -8.65 -6.39
C THR A 65 -14.59 -7.77 -5.25
N GLU A 66 -15.67 -8.18 -4.60
CA GLU A 66 -16.21 -7.43 -3.45
C GLU A 66 -15.22 -7.26 -2.30
N PRO A 67 -14.40 -8.28 -1.92
CA PRO A 67 -13.32 -8.08 -0.96
C PRO A 67 -12.29 -7.03 -1.39
N GLU A 68 -11.92 -6.96 -2.67
CA GLU A 68 -11.01 -5.91 -3.19
C GLU A 68 -11.65 -4.51 -3.13
N MET A 69 -12.94 -4.40 -3.45
CA MET A 69 -13.70 -3.16 -3.29
C MET A 69 -13.76 -2.71 -1.82
N ALA A 70 -14.03 -3.65 -0.91
CA ALA A 70 -14.10 -3.36 0.53
C ALA A 70 -12.74 -2.94 1.10
N CYS A 71 -11.65 -3.58 0.66
CA CYS A 71 -10.28 -3.16 0.99
C CYS A 71 -10.03 -1.72 0.52
N THR A 72 -10.36 -1.40 -0.73
CA THR A 72 -10.23 -0.04 -1.28
C THR A 72 -11.04 0.96 -0.44
N LEU A 73 -12.31 0.67 -0.14
CA LEU A 73 -13.15 1.55 0.67
C LEU A 73 -12.62 1.72 2.10
N SER A 74 -12.00 0.70 2.69
CA SER A 74 -11.38 0.79 4.01
C SER A 74 -10.24 1.80 4.01
N HIS A 75 -9.31 1.71 3.07
CA HIS A 75 -8.21 2.66 2.92
C HIS A 75 -8.72 4.08 2.64
N LEU A 76 -9.67 4.24 1.73
CA LEU A 76 -10.25 5.54 1.41
C LEU A 76 -11.00 6.16 2.60
N SER A 77 -11.61 5.35 3.46
CA SER A 77 -12.22 5.85 4.69
C SER A 77 -11.19 6.35 5.71
N VAL A 78 -10.01 5.71 5.78
CA VAL A 78 -8.86 6.27 6.54
C VAL A 78 -8.38 7.58 5.92
N TYR A 79 -8.34 7.69 4.59
CA TYR A 79 -7.96 8.95 3.93
C TYR A 79 -8.95 10.07 4.27
N GLN A 80 -10.26 9.77 4.28
CA GLN A 80 -11.25 10.74 4.72
C GLN A 80 -10.99 11.18 6.16
N LYS A 81 -10.70 10.24 7.07
CA LYS A 81 -10.36 10.56 8.48
C LYS A 81 -9.10 11.44 8.59
N ILE A 82 -8.09 11.23 7.77
CA ILE A 82 -6.89 12.08 7.69
C ILE A 82 -7.29 13.52 7.31
N LEU A 83 -8.21 13.67 6.35
CA LEU A 83 -8.70 14.98 5.93
C LEU A 83 -9.52 15.67 7.02
N ASP A 84 -10.47 14.95 7.62
CA ASP A 84 -11.39 15.46 8.63
C ASP A 84 -10.64 15.96 9.89
N ASN A 85 -9.57 15.25 10.27
CA ASN A 85 -8.72 15.63 11.41
C ASN A 85 -7.58 16.60 11.02
N ASN A 86 -7.55 17.07 9.78
CA ASN A 86 -6.56 18.01 9.28
C ASN A 86 -5.09 17.55 9.44
N PHE A 87 -4.84 16.23 9.43
CA PHE A 87 -3.49 15.70 9.50
C PHE A 87 -2.74 15.98 8.19
N LYS A 88 -1.49 16.47 8.32
CA LYS A 88 -0.63 16.74 7.15
C LYS A 88 -0.13 15.42 6.53
N TRP A 89 0.22 14.46 7.39
CA TRP A 89 0.76 13.15 7.04
C TRP A 89 0.19 12.09 7.97
N ALA A 90 0.14 10.84 7.53
CA ALA A 90 -0.18 9.69 8.38
C ALA A 90 0.53 8.43 7.90
N LEU A 91 0.83 7.53 8.85
CA LEU A 91 1.24 6.15 8.60
C LEU A 91 0.00 5.26 8.66
N ILE A 92 -0.12 4.38 7.68
CA ILE A 92 -1.21 3.41 7.58
C ILE A 92 -0.61 2.02 7.53
N LEU A 93 -1.10 1.10 8.37
CA LEU A 93 -0.71 -0.30 8.43
C LEU A 93 -1.93 -1.21 8.26
N GLU A 94 -1.69 -2.38 7.70
CA GLU A 94 -2.60 -3.54 7.80
C GLU A 94 -2.24 -4.35 9.06
N ASP A 95 -3.15 -5.19 9.54
CA ASP A 95 -3.06 -5.87 10.85
C ASP A 95 -2.23 -7.16 10.84
N ASP A 96 -1.74 -7.58 9.67
CA ASP A 96 -0.99 -8.83 9.48
C ASP A 96 0.51 -8.62 9.20
N VAL A 97 1.02 -7.43 9.45
CA VAL A 97 2.42 -7.10 9.23
C VAL A 97 3.30 -7.45 10.43
N SER A 98 4.59 -7.64 10.17
CA SER A 98 5.65 -7.70 11.19
C SER A 98 6.73 -6.67 10.87
N PHE A 99 7.39 -6.15 11.90
CA PHE A 99 8.40 -5.09 11.80
C PHE A 99 9.38 -5.13 12.99
N ASP A 100 10.45 -4.40 12.87
CA ASP A 100 11.45 -4.24 13.94
C ASP A 100 11.47 -2.79 14.49
N SER A 101 12.42 -2.52 15.41
CA SER A 101 12.56 -1.22 16.06
C SER A 101 12.80 -0.04 15.11
N ARG A 102 13.19 -0.29 13.86
CA ARG A 102 13.38 0.78 12.86
C ARG A 102 12.06 1.51 12.55
N LEU A 103 10.92 0.80 12.63
CA LEU A 103 9.61 1.45 12.47
C LEU A 103 9.38 2.51 13.54
N ALA A 104 9.70 2.19 14.81
CA ALA A 104 9.59 3.15 15.90
C ALA A 104 10.48 4.37 15.70
N ALA A 105 11.71 4.17 15.24
CA ALA A 105 12.62 5.27 14.94
C ALA A 105 12.11 6.18 13.82
N VAL A 106 11.48 5.63 12.78
CA VAL A 106 10.81 6.40 11.72
C VAL A 106 9.66 7.22 12.31
N VAL A 107 8.74 6.60 13.03
CA VAL A 107 7.57 7.26 13.65
C VAL A 107 8.03 8.37 14.62
N HIS A 108 9.01 8.09 15.46
CA HIS A 108 9.55 9.08 16.40
C HIS A 108 10.16 10.29 15.66
N THR A 109 10.95 10.06 14.61
CA THR A 109 11.52 11.15 13.80
C THR A 109 10.42 12.01 13.17
N LEU A 110 9.39 11.38 12.62
CA LEU A 110 8.26 12.08 11.99
C LEU A 110 7.35 12.78 12.99
N SER A 111 7.29 12.32 14.25
CA SER A 111 6.60 13.05 15.33
C SER A 111 7.28 14.36 15.69
N GLN A 112 8.57 14.50 15.44
CA GLN A 112 9.33 15.73 15.66
C GLN A 112 9.19 16.70 14.48
N SER A 113 9.37 16.23 13.24
CA SER A 113 9.15 17.01 12.02
C SER A 113 8.83 16.11 10.83
N THR A 114 7.90 16.57 10.00
CA THR A 114 7.56 15.94 8.71
C THR A 114 8.19 16.67 7.51
N ASP A 115 9.05 17.65 7.72
CA ASP A 115 9.61 18.48 6.63
C ASP A 115 10.53 17.71 5.68
N ILE A 116 11.04 16.56 6.16
CA ILE A 116 11.81 15.64 5.34
C ILE A 116 10.98 14.92 4.28
N LEU A 117 9.65 14.85 4.47
CA LEU A 117 8.74 14.22 3.54
C LEU A 117 8.37 15.14 2.38
N LYS A 118 8.32 14.59 1.17
CA LYS A 118 7.99 15.32 -0.05
C LYS A 118 6.50 15.18 -0.36
N ASN A 119 5.80 16.29 -0.47
CA ASN A 119 4.37 16.32 -0.78
C ASN A 119 4.06 15.62 -2.11
N GLY A 120 2.91 14.95 -2.14
CA GLY A 120 2.48 14.19 -3.30
C GLY A 120 3.27 12.90 -3.53
N CYS A 121 4.06 12.44 -2.55
CA CYS A 121 4.78 11.18 -2.61
C CYS A 121 4.18 10.16 -1.65
N SER A 122 4.30 8.87 -2.00
CA SER A 122 4.00 7.77 -1.10
C SER A 122 5.31 7.16 -0.59
N TYR A 123 5.41 6.94 0.72
CA TYR A 123 6.55 6.26 1.35
C TYR A 123 6.12 4.86 1.75
N VAL A 124 6.61 3.85 1.05
CA VAL A 124 6.28 2.42 1.29
C VAL A 124 7.36 1.78 2.13
N LEU A 125 6.97 1.14 3.23
CA LEU A 125 7.90 0.65 4.26
C LEU A 125 8.27 -0.84 4.11
N GLY A 126 7.77 -1.52 3.08
CA GLY A 126 8.08 -2.92 2.85
C GLY A 126 6.94 -3.71 2.22
N GLY A 127 6.78 -4.97 2.64
CA GLY A 127 5.67 -5.81 2.22
C GLY A 127 5.83 -6.46 0.85
N GLN A 128 7.00 -6.41 0.23
CA GLN A 128 7.23 -7.00 -1.10
C GLN A 128 7.64 -8.47 -1.06
N GLN A 129 7.65 -9.11 0.12
CA GLN A 129 8.02 -10.52 0.29
C GLN A 129 7.06 -11.45 -0.47
N GLY A 130 7.61 -12.47 -1.15
CA GLY A 130 6.83 -13.43 -1.94
C GLY A 130 6.22 -12.86 -3.22
N THR A 131 6.56 -11.65 -3.62
CA THR A 131 6.21 -11.12 -4.94
C THR A 131 7.06 -11.80 -6.03
N SER A 132 6.47 -11.98 -7.22
CA SER A 132 7.16 -12.68 -8.31
C SER A 132 8.35 -11.90 -8.86
N ASP A 133 9.31 -12.60 -9.50
CA ASP A 133 10.44 -11.99 -10.22
C ASP A 133 10.03 -10.93 -11.25
N HIS A 134 8.77 -10.91 -11.66
CA HIS A 134 8.23 -9.92 -12.60
C HIS A 134 7.90 -8.58 -11.95
N GLN A 135 8.00 -8.49 -10.62
CA GLN A 135 7.77 -7.26 -9.85
C GLN A 135 9.08 -6.51 -9.52
N LEU A 136 10.12 -6.75 -10.29
CA LEU A 136 11.38 -6.02 -10.17
C LEU A 136 11.18 -4.53 -10.48
N PHE A 137 11.62 -3.69 -9.58
CA PHE A 137 11.67 -2.24 -9.74
C PHE A 137 13.05 -1.70 -9.34
N GLY A 138 13.44 -0.57 -9.90
CA GLY A 138 14.71 0.09 -9.59
C GLY A 138 14.57 1.04 -8.42
N LEU A 139 15.61 1.14 -7.60
CA LEU A 139 15.70 2.09 -6.50
C LEU A 139 16.92 2.99 -6.72
N SER A 140 16.74 4.31 -6.67
CA SER A 140 17.82 5.27 -6.81
C SER A 140 18.85 5.15 -5.68
N LEU A 141 20.12 5.23 -6.01
CA LEU A 141 21.21 5.37 -5.04
C LEU A 141 21.42 6.84 -4.64
N LEU A 142 21.03 7.77 -5.49
CA LEU A 142 21.24 9.22 -5.33
C LEU A 142 20.04 9.91 -4.67
N ASN A 143 18.83 9.54 -5.05
CA ASN A 143 17.60 10.13 -4.52
C ASN A 143 17.12 9.37 -3.28
N VAL A 144 17.63 9.77 -2.13
CA VAL A 144 17.37 9.15 -0.83
C VAL A 144 16.74 10.18 0.11
N SER A 145 15.66 9.78 0.80
CA SER A 145 15.11 10.50 1.95
C SER A 145 15.47 9.71 3.20
N LYS A 146 16.29 10.28 4.06
CA LYS A 146 16.72 9.62 5.31
C LYS A 146 15.78 10.03 6.44
N ILE A 147 15.04 9.06 7.00
CA ILE A 147 14.11 9.28 8.11
C ILE A 147 14.61 8.47 9.32
N GLY A 148 15.14 9.15 10.31
CA GLY A 148 15.88 8.50 11.40
C GLY A 148 17.04 7.65 10.86
N PRO A 149 17.13 6.37 11.24
CA PRO A 149 18.17 5.46 10.75
C PRO A 149 17.85 4.84 9.37
N VAL A 150 16.68 5.13 8.79
CA VAL A 150 16.18 4.43 7.60
C VAL A 150 16.34 5.27 6.35
N ASN A 151 16.87 4.67 5.30
CA ASN A 151 16.99 5.26 3.97
C ASN A 151 15.81 4.84 3.10
N PHE A 152 14.96 5.78 2.76
CA PHE A 152 13.91 5.62 1.76
C PHE A 152 14.45 6.02 0.41
N ARG A 153 14.52 5.09 -0.53
CA ARG A 153 15.05 5.32 -1.87
C ARG A 153 13.92 5.57 -2.85
N LYS A 154 14.06 6.59 -3.70
CA LYS A 154 13.10 6.85 -4.76
C LYS A 154 13.03 5.65 -5.71
N ALA A 155 11.81 5.16 -5.96
CA ALA A 155 11.58 4.14 -6.99
C ALA A 155 11.69 4.78 -8.38
N THR A 156 12.52 4.19 -9.25
CA THR A 156 12.83 4.71 -10.59
C THR A 156 12.24 3.82 -11.67
N TYR A 157 12.95 2.76 -12.04
CA TYR A 157 12.49 1.86 -13.08
C TYR A 157 11.28 1.03 -12.61
N LYS A 158 10.20 1.04 -13.39
CA LYS A 158 8.95 0.32 -13.07
C LYS A 158 8.42 0.60 -11.66
N LYS A 159 8.46 1.84 -11.22
CA LYS A 159 7.99 2.26 -9.89
C LYS A 159 6.56 1.77 -9.57
N HIS A 160 5.72 1.57 -10.58
CA HIS A 160 4.37 1.00 -10.44
C HIS A 160 4.36 -0.47 -9.98
N LYS A 161 5.51 -1.16 -9.95
CA LYS A 161 5.65 -2.54 -9.44
C LYS A 161 5.90 -2.61 -7.94
N VAL A 162 6.06 -1.48 -7.27
CA VAL A 162 5.92 -1.40 -5.81
C VAL A 162 4.44 -1.56 -5.50
N THR A 163 4.01 -2.76 -5.16
CA THR A 163 2.61 -3.11 -4.87
C THR A 163 2.35 -3.20 -3.38
N ARG A 164 1.15 -3.61 -3.00
CA ARG A 164 0.66 -3.77 -1.62
C ARG A 164 0.59 -2.45 -0.82
N THR A 165 -0.36 -2.44 0.07
CA THR A 165 -0.68 -1.33 0.98
C THR A 165 -0.47 -1.69 2.45
N CYS A 166 0.35 -2.72 2.71
CA CYS A 166 0.51 -3.26 4.06
C CYS A 166 1.12 -2.26 5.07
N CYS A 167 1.99 -1.36 4.61
CA CYS A 167 2.53 -0.28 5.45
C CYS A 167 3.07 0.87 4.59
N TYR A 168 2.50 2.06 4.73
CA TYR A 168 2.88 3.21 3.92
C TYR A 168 2.51 4.55 4.58
N ILE A 169 3.23 5.60 4.21
CA ILE A 169 2.98 6.98 4.64
C ILE A 169 2.48 7.78 3.43
N VAL A 170 1.44 8.56 3.64
CA VAL A 170 0.86 9.45 2.64
C VAL A 170 0.53 10.81 3.26
N ASP A 171 0.48 11.83 2.39
CA ASP A 171 0.07 13.16 2.77
C ASP A 171 -1.41 13.43 2.51
N ARG A 172 -1.87 14.55 3.02
CA ARG A 172 -3.23 15.05 2.83
C ARG A 172 -3.59 15.19 1.34
N GLN A 173 -2.66 15.61 0.50
CA GLN A 173 -2.90 15.82 -0.93
C GLN A 173 -3.14 14.48 -1.66
N TYR A 174 -2.35 13.45 -1.32
CA TYR A 174 -2.58 12.09 -1.78
C TYR A 174 -3.99 11.61 -1.42
N CYS A 175 -4.40 11.80 -0.17
CA CYS A 175 -5.73 11.40 0.32
C CYS A 175 -6.86 12.08 -0.47
N GLN A 176 -6.78 13.38 -0.67
CA GLN A 176 -7.76 14.15 -1.46
C GLN A 176 -7.90 13.62 -2.89
N ARG A 177 -6.76 13.42 -3.56
CA ARG A 177 -6.72 12.94 -4.95
C ARG A 177 -7.21 11.50 -5.09
N ALA A 178 -6.92 10.63 -4.12
CA ALA A 178 -7.39 9.24 -4.12
C ALA A 178 -8.92 9.17 -3.97
N LEU A 179 -9.51 9.99 -3.10
CA LEU A 179 -10.96 10.11 -2.95
C LEU A 179 -11.61 10.69 -4.20
N LEU A 180 -11.01 11.72 -4.80
CA LEU A 180 -11.48 12.30 -6.06
C LEU A 180 -11.44 11.26 -7.18
N LEU A 181 -10.41 10.43 -7.25
CA LEU A 181 -10.30 9.36 -8.25
C LEU A 181 -11.48 8.37 -8.13
N LEU A 182 -11.83 7.95 -6.90
CA LEU A 182 -13.00 7.08 -6.70
C LEU A 182 -14.29 7.74 -7.18
N SER A 183 -14.51 9.00 -6.82
CA SER A 183 -15.77 9.71 -7.15
C SER A 183 -15.91 10.02 -8.64
N THR A 184 -14.80 10.11 -9.39
CA THR A 184 -14.82 10.46 -10.83
C THR A 184 -14.71 9.25 -11.73
N HIS A 185 -13.97 8.21 -11.32
CA HIS A 185 -13.63 7.06 -12.17
C HIS A 185 -14.21 5.73 -11.66
N GLY A 186 -14.81 5.69 -10.47
CA GLY A 186 -15.28 4.46 -9.87
C GLY A 186 -14.17 3.66 -9.17
N PHE A 187 -14.45 2.38 -8.89
CA PHE A 187 -13.53 1.51 -8.16
C PHE A 187 -12.22 1.26 -8.89
N TYR A 188 -11.13 1.21 -8.12
CA TYR A 188 -9.79 0.84 -8.54
C TYR A 188 -9.09 0.05 -7.42
N LEU A 189 -8.11 -0.78 -7.75
CA LEU A 189 -7.31 -1.46 -6.74
C LEU A 189 -6.44 -0.43 -6.01
N ILE A 190 -6.57 -0.37 -4.69
CA ILE A 190 -5.88 0.63 -3.86
C ILE A 190 -4.34 0.50 -3.92
N ASP A 191 -3.84 -0.69 -4.25
CA ASP A 191 -2.42 -0.99 -4.42
C ASP A 191 -1.94 -0.93 -5.88
N ASP A 192 -2.80 -0.60 -6.84
CA ASP A 192 -2.39 -0.38 -8.23
C ASP A 192 -1.69 0.98 -8.39
N ARG A 193 -0.38 0.96 -8.15
CA ARG A 193 0.44 2.16 -8.24
C ARG A 193 0.46 2.78 -9.64
N LYS A 194 0.19 1.97 -10.69
CA LYS A 194 0.11 2.52 -12.05
C LYS A 194 -1.08 3.46 -12.18
N ILE A 195 -2.23 3.03 -11.74
CA ILE A 195 -3.46 3.83 -11.75
C ILE A 195 -3.26 5.13 -10.95
N LEU A 196 -2.70 5.02 -9.75
CA LEU A 196 -2.47 6.17 -8.87
C LEU A 196 -1.48 7.19 -9.47
N LEU A 197 -0.43 6.71 -10.14
CA LEU A 197 0.54 7.56 -10.83
C LEU A 197 -0.05 8.21 -12.08
N ASP A 198 -0.74 7.43 -12.92
CA ASP A 198 -1.30 7.90 -14.19
C ASP A 198 -2.41 8.96 -13.99
N ASN A 199 -3.13 8.89 -12.86
CA ASN A 199 -4.17 9.85 -12.49
C ASN A 199 -3.69 10.95 -11.52
N GLY A 200 -2.37 11.07 -11.31
CA GLY A 200 -1.78 12.14 -10.51
C GLY A 200 -2.14 12.11 -9.03
N VAL A 201 -2.58 10.95 -8.50
CA VAL A 201 -2.81 10.78 -7.05
C VAL A 201 -1.49 10.95 -6.30
N MET A 202 -0.41 10.43 -6.87
CA MET A 202 0.96 10.63 -6.37
C MET A 202 1.93 10.91 -7.52
N ASN A 203 3.03 11.58 -7.19
CA ASN A 203 4.10 11.92 -8.14
C ASN A 203 5.18 10.84 -8.17
N ASP A 204 5.61 10.40 -6.97
CA ASP A 204 6.70 9.45 -6.80
C ASP A 204 6.46 8.52 -5.62
N ILE A 205 7.26 7.44 -5.59
CA ILE A 205 7.27 6.44 -4.53
C ILE A 205 8.68 6.40 -3.94
N TYR A 206 8.77 6.51 -2.63
CA TYR A 206 9.96 6.23 -1.84
C TYR A 206 9.79 4.90 -1.13
N PHE A 207 10.78 4.03 -1.21
CA PHE A 207 10.70 2.66 -0.69
C PHE A 207 11.85 2.38 0.30
N CYS A 208 11.51 1.69 1.39
CA CYS A 208 12.44 0.96 2.24
C CYS A 208 11.86 -0.42 2.58
N ASP A 209 12.66 -1.31 3.14
CA ASP A 209 12.22 -2.67 3.49
C ASP A 209 12.46 -2.93 4.98
N ILE A 210 11.56 -2.41 5.82
CA ILE A 210 11.58 -2.56 7.28
C ILE A 210 10.32 -3.21 7.83
N VAL A 211 9.32 -3.41 6.98
CA VAL A 211 8.06 -4.07 7.32
C VAL A 211 7.88 -5.28 6.43
N SER A 212 7.60 -6.42 7.03
CA SER A 212 7.35 -7.68 6.33
C SER A 212 5.86 -8.01 6.34
N HIS A 213 5.38 -8.54 5.24
CA HIS A 213 4.04 -9.11 5.11
C HIS A 213 4.16 -10.63 5.07
N PRO A 214 3.29 -11.40 5.74
CA PRO A 214 3.32 -12.86 5.67
C PRO A 214 3.19 -13.33 4.22
N LEU A 215 3.79 -14.48 3.92
CA LEU A 215 3.58 -15.11 2.63
C LEU A 215 2.10 -15.43 2.47
N VAL A 216 1.49 -14.81 1.46
CA VAL A 216 0.05 -14.93 1.22
C VAL A 216 -0.28 -16.34 0.75
N ASN A 217 -1.15 -17.03 1.49
CA ASN A 217 -1.75 -18.30 1.10
C ASN A 217 -3.27 -18.27 1.37
N SER A 218 -3.98 -19.31 0.92
CA SER A 218 -5.43 -19.39 1.08
C SER A 218 -5.90 -19.47 2.54
N LEU A 219 -5.00 -19.74 3.49
CA LEU A 219 -5.33 -19.88 4.91
C LEU A 219 -5.22 -18.55 5.66
N ASN A 220 -4.35 -17.64 5.21
CA ASN A 220 -4.04 -16.40 5.93
C ASN A 220 -4.49 -15.12 5.22
N SER A 221 -5.18 -15.21 4.07
CA SER A 221 -5.65 -14.03 3.33
C SER A 221 -7.12 -14.16 2.93
N HIS A 222 -7.95 -13.24 3.43
CA HIS A 222 -9.36 -13.14 3.05
C HIS A 222 -9.56 -12.80 1.54
N LEU A 223 -8.57 -12.15 0.92
CA LEU A 223 -8.59 -11.74 -0.50
C LEU A 223 -8.18 -12.87 -1.45
N GLU A 224 -7.27 -13.76 -1.05
CA GLU A 224 -6.68 -14.75 -1.97
C GLU A 224 -7.68 -15.83 -2.37
N ASN A 225 -8.59 -16.23 -1.49
CA ASN A 225 -9.64 -17.20 -1.81
C ASN A 225 -10.52 -16.74 -2.98
N SER A 226 -10.88 -15.47 -3.04
CA SER A 226 -11.66 -14.89 -4.13
C SER A 226 -10.85 -14.74 -5.42
N ARG A 227 -9.53 -14.47 -5.33
CA ARG A 227 -8.61 -14.37 -6.46
C ARG A 227 -8.31 -15.72 -7.12
N ILE A 228 -8.19 -16.80 -6.35
CA ILE A 228 -7.95 -18.17 -6.86
C ILE A 228 -9.14 -18.61 -7.73
N ASN A 229 -10.36 -18.36 -7.29
CA ASN A 229 -11.56 -18.69 -8.06
C ASN A 229 -11.62 -17.95 -9.41
N LYS A 230 -11.06 -16.74 -9.50
CA LYS A 230 -11.00 -15.94 -10.72
C LYS A 230 -9.86 -16.39 -11.66
N LYS A 231 -8.69 -16.76 -11.13
CA LYS A 231 -7.51 -17.22 -11.92
C LYS A 231 -7.75 -18.55 -12.63
N ASN A 232 -8.56 -19.44 -12.08
CA ASN A 232 -8.87 -20.74 -12.71
C ASN A 232 -9.64 -20.62 -14.03
N GLN A 233 -10.13 -19.42 -14.39
CA GLN A 233 -10.83 -19.15 -15.63
C GLN A 233 -9.90 -18.61 -16.75
N THR A 234 -8.66 -18.27 -16.46
CA THR A 234 -7.72 -17.72 -17.44
C THR A 234 -6.60 -18.68 -17.78
N LYS A 235 -6.58 -19.22 -19.01
CA LYS A 235 -5.50 -20.09 -19.52
C LYS A 235 -4.19 -19.30 -19.61
N VAL A 236 -3.19 -19.69 -18.81
CA VAL A 236 -1.83 -19.15 -18.87
C VAL A 236 -1.13 -19.66 -20.15
N LYS A 237 -0.82 -18.77 -21.11
CA LYS A 237 0.03 -19.11 -22.26
C LYS A 237 1.45 -19.44 -21.77
N LYS A 238 1.93 -20.67 -21.99
CA LYS A 238 3.31 -21.06 -21.73
C LYS A 238 4.24 -20.23 -22.64
N ARG A 239 5.09 -19.42 -22.05
CA ARG A 239 6.12 -18.63 -22.75
C ARG A 239 7.38 -19.47 -22.91
N ASN A 240 8.07 -19.39 -24.07
CA ASN A 240 9.33 -20.11 -24.28
C ASN A 240 10.38 -19.72 -23.24
N TYR A 241 11.01 -20.73 -22.60
CA TYR A 241 11.95 -20.58 -21.49
C TYR A 241 13.16 -19.67 -21.83
N LEU A 242 13.71 -19.77 -23.04
CA LEU A 242 14.84 -18.94 -23.50
C LEU A 242 14.47 -17.45 -23.60
N ILE A 243 13.28 -17.14 -24.12
CA ILE A 243 12.77 -15.77 -24.23
C ILE A 243 12.54 -15.18 -22.83
N SER A 244 12.08 -16.00 -21.88
CA SER A 244 11.87 -15.53 -20.49
C SER A 244 13.19 -15.20 -19.78
N LYS A 245 14.26 -15.96 -19.98
CA LYS A 245 15.60 -15.67 -19.43
C LYS A 245 16.22 -14.39 -20.02
N LEU A 246 16.15 -14.20 -21.32
CA LEU A 246 16.63 -12.98 -22.00
C LEU A 246 15.88 -11.73 -21.52
N LEU A 247 14.56 -11.83 -21.35
CA LEU A 247 13.75 -10.73 -20.82
C LEU A 247 14.11 -10.43 -19.37
N LEU A 248 14.32 -11.44 -18.53
CA LEU A 248 14.71 -11.26 -17.13
C LEU A 248 16.08 -10.57 -17.03
N TRP A 249 17.07 -10.97 -17.87
CA TRP A 249 18.38 -10.33 -17.93
C TRP A 249 18.28 -8.85 -18.33
N ARG A 250 17.48 -8.55 -19.36
CA ARG A 250 17.19 -7.17 -19.79
C ARG A 250 16.50 -6.36 -18.69
N TYR A 251 15.62 -6.96 -17.89
CA TYR A 251 15.02 -6.30 -16.74
C TYR A 251 16.03 -5.99 -15.65
N LYS A 252 16.86 -6.95 -15.26
CA LYS A 252 17.92 -6.76 -14.25
C LYS A 252 18.88 -5.64 -14.66
N PHE A 253 19.29 -5.59 -15.92
CA PHE A 253 20.14 -4.52 -16.43
C PHE A 253 19.48 -3.14 -16.33
N ARG A 254 18.20 -3.02 -16.68
CA ARG A 254 17.45 -1.75 -16.52
C ARG A 254 17.23 -1.34 -15.08
N VAL A 255 17.08 -2.29 -14.16
CA VAL A 255 17.03 -2.02 -12.72
C VAL A 255 18.36 -1.43 -12.27
N LEU A 256 19.50 -2.00 -12.70
CA LEU A 256 20.83 -1.47 -12.41
C LEU A 256 21.00 -0.05 -12.94
N LEU A 257 20.63 0.22 -14.19
CA LEU A 257 20.67 1.58 -14.75
C LEU A 257 19.77 2.56 -13.95
N GLY A 258 18.61 2.12 -13.52
CA GLY A 258 17.69 2.90 -12.69
C GLY A 258 18.25 3.26 -11.32
N CYS A 259 19.28 2.55 -10.82
CA CYS A 259 19.93 2.90 -9.55
C CYS A 259 20.69 4.24 -9.60
N PHE A 260 21.08 4.70 -10.78
CA PHE A 260 21.86 5.93 -10.98
C PHE A 260 20.99 7.13 -11.38
N ILE A 261 19.69 7.00 -11.36
CA ILE A 261 18.70 8.04 -11.60
C ILE A 261 17.98 8.35 -10.27
#